data_d2e64d88f3c79655838c1c0ef1e4a685
#
_entry.id   d2e64d88f3c79655838c1c0ef1e4a685
#
_cell.length_a   1.000
_cell.length_b   1.000
_cell.length_c   1.000
_cell.angle_alpha   90.00
_cell.angle_beta   90.00
_cell.angle_gamma   90.00
#
_symmetry.space_group_name_H-M   'P 1'
#
loop_
_entity.id
_entity.type
_entity.pdbx_description
1 polymer ?
#
loop_
_entity_poly.entity_id
_entity_poly.type
_entity_poly.pdbx_seq_one_letter_code
_entity_poly.pdbx_strand_id
1 'polypeptide(L)'
;MAFVVDEDTGNITLVQGDSGEITVNGLPVDKNYSIYFSFYDEKRKIIGTEATAQTGYAAIKTFTIPSSLTDLLKVNKDDEYTIYYYGIKLCDSATGFEDTVCINDGDIGDLNYVYVYPKKVEGITT
;
A
#
# COMPACT_ATOMS: atom_id res chain seq x y z
N MET A 1 4.33 10.26 -12.75
CA MET A 1 4.56 9.05 -11.94
C MET A 1 3.32 8.19 -12.01
N ALA A 2 3.49 6.89 -12.25
CA ALA A 2 2.37 5.97 -12.43
C ALA A 2 2.04 5.19 -11.15
N PHE A 3 2.17 5.83 -10.01
CA PHE A 3 1.74 5.35 -8.71
C PHE A 3 1.16 6.56 -7.97
N VAL A 4 -0.16 6.62 -7.89
CA VAL A 4 -0.87 7.78 -7.37
C VAL A 4 -1.84 7.35 -6.27
N VAL A 5 -1.79 8.03 -5.14
CA VAL A 5 -2.74 7.84 -4.03
C VAL A 5 -3.76 8.98 -4.08
N ASP A 6 -5.03 8.63 -4.18
CA ASP A 6 -6.11 9.60 -4.09
C ASP A 6 -6.32 9.98 -2.63
N GLU A 7 -6.08 11.22 -2.27
CA GLU A 7 -6.18 11.70 -0.89
C GLU A 7 -7.62 11.68 -0.36
N ASP A 8 -8.61 11.78 -1.24
CA ASP A 8 -10.02 11.81 -0.82
C ASP A 8 -10.56 10.43 -0.50
N THR A 9 -10.15 9.41 -1.26
CA THR A 9 -10.66 8.04 -1.11
C THR A 9 -9.67 7.07 -0.50
N GLY A 10 -8.37 7.39 -0.56
CA GLY A 10 -7.30 6.49 -0.20
C GLY A 10 -7.02 5.41 -1.24
N ASN A 11 -7.69 5.45 -2.38
CA ASN A 11 -7.46 4.47 -3.44
C ASN A 11 -6.14 4.73 -4.16
N ILE A 12 -5.51 3.66 -4.60
CA ILE A 12 -4.25 3.74 -5.33
C ILE A 12 -4.50 3.39 -6.79
N THR A 13 -3.88 4.15 -7.69
CA THR A 13 -3.81 3.82 -9.11
C THR A 13 -2.35 3.64 -9.47
N LEU A 14 -1.99 2.51 -10.04
CA LEU A 14 -0.60 2.23 -10.38
C LEU A 14 -0.49 1.41 -11.67
N VAL A 15 0.69 1.44 -12.26
CA VAL A 15 1.08 0.53 -13.36
C VAL A 15 1.89 -0.61 -12.76
N GLN A 16 1.55 -1.84 -13.13
CA GLN A 16 2.23 -3.04 -12.64
C GLN A 16 3.74 -2.90 -12.80
N GLY A 17 4.48 -3.19 -11.72
CA GLY A 17 5.93 -3.15 -11.73
C GLY A 17 6.54 -1.78 -11.43
N ASP A 18 5.74 -0.74 -11.25
CA ASP A 18 6.25 0.58 -10.89
C ASP A 18 6.33 0.71 -9.37
N SER A 19 7.44 1.26 -8.89
CA SER A 19 7.56 1.62 -7.48
C SER A 19 6.81 2.91 -7.18
N GLY A 20 6.47 3.11 -5.92
CA GLY A 20 5.79 4.33 -5.49
C GLY A 20 6.00 4.60 -4.02
N GLU A 21 5.37 5.65 -3.53
CA GLU A 21 5.48 6.06 -2.14
C GLU A 21 4.09 6.23 -1.52
N ILE A 22 4.00 5.85 -0.25
CA ILE A 22 2.81 6.06 0.57
C ILE A 22 3.20 7.00 1.71
N THR A 23 2.37 8.01 1.94
CA THR A 23 2.53 8.93 3.07
C THR A 23 1.39 8.72 4.04
N VAL A 24 1.74 8.50 5.31
CA VAL A 24 0.79 8.30 6.39
C VAL A 24 0.92 9.45 7.38
N ASN A 25 -0.21 10.06 7.73
CA ASN A 25 -0.29 11.22 8.63
C ASN A 25 -0.95 10.83 9.96
N GLY A 26 -0.82 11.72 10.94
CA GLY A 26 -1.51 11.55 12.22
C GLY A 26 -0.99 10.39 13.06
N LEU A 27 0.25 10.01 12.86
CA LEU A 27 0.87 8.93 13.60
C LEU A 27 1.20 9.36 15.03
N PRO A 28 1.09 8.43 16.01
CA PRO A 28 1.51 8.73 17.38
C PRO A 28 3.03 8.92 17.43
N VAL A 29 3.48 9.88 18.25
CA VAL A 29 4.89 10.27 18.33
C VAL A 29 5.55 9.83 19.64
N ASP A 30 4.83 9.11 20.47
CA ASP A 30 5.31 8.66 21.79
C ASP A 30 6.30 7.49 21.69
N LYS A 31 6.27 6.74 20.60
CA LYS A 31 7.12 5.57 20.36
C LYS A 31 7.51 5.47 18.89
N ASN A 32 8.48 4.61 18.63
CA ASN A 32 8.84 4.20 17.28
C ASN A 32 8.03 2.95 16.92
N TYR A 33 6.93 3.14 16.19
CA TYR A 33 6.06 2.04 15.77
C TYR A 33 6.53 1.43 14.45
N SER A 34 6.14 0.18 14.22
CA SER A 34 6.33 -0.47 12.93
C SER A 34 5.09 -0.27 12.08
N ILE A 35 5.31 0.04 10.80
CA ILE A 35 4.24 0.17 9.81
C ILE A 35 4.33 -1.02 8.88
N TYR A 36 3.20 -1.68 8.63
CA TYR A 36 3.09 -2.78 7.67
C TYR A 36 2.07 -2.40 6.59
N PHE A 37 2.47 -2.57 5.34
CA PHE A 37 1.61 -2.36 4.18
C PHE A 37 1.53 -3.66 3.39
N SER A 38 0.33 -4.08 3.00
CA SER A 38 0.14 -5.30 2.22
C SER A 38 -0.87 -5.09 1.11
N PHE A 39 -0.63 -5.73 -0.03
CA PHE A 39 -1.63 -5.88 -1.07
C PHE A 39 -2.40 -7.19 -0.88
N TYR A 40 -3.67 -7.17 -1.26
CA TYR A 40 -4.55 -8.33 -1.18
C TYR A 40 -5.31 -8.50 -2.49
N ASP A 41 -5.59 -9.76 -2.85
CA ASP A 41 -6.42 -10.07 -4.01
C ASP A 41 -7.92 -9.93 -3.69
N GLU A 42 -8.78 -10.26 -4.66
CA GLU A 42 -10.23 -10.18 -4.51
C GLU A 42 -10.78 -11.10 -3.40
N LYS A 43 -10.04 -12.13 -3.04
CA LYS A 43 -10.38 -13.07 -1.96
C LYS A 43 -9.71 -12.68 -0.64
N ARG A 44 -9.10 -11.52 -0.59
CA ARG A 44 -8.37 -10.98 0.57
C ARG A 44 -7.18 -11.82 0.99
N LYS A 45 -6.57 -12.53 0.05
CA LYS A 45 -5.29 -13.19 0.27
C LYS A 45 -4.16 -12.23 0.02
N ILE A 46 -3.16 -12.27 0.89
CA ILE A 46 -1.98 -11.41 0.74
C ILE A 46 -1.22 -11.76 -0.54
N ILE A 47 -0.75 -10.73 -1.23
CA ILE A 47 0.08 -10.88 -2.41
C ILE A 47 1.51 -10.48 -2.05
N GLY A 48 2.42 -11.44 -2.12
CA GLY A 48 3.82 -11.22 -1.75
C GLY A 48 4.01 -11.03 -0.26
N THR A 49 4.98 -10.22 0.10
CA THR A 49 5.31 -9.91 1.50
C THR A 49 4.92 -8.47 1.81
N GLU A 50 4.71 -8.15 3.10
CA GLU A 50 4.46 -6.79 3.53
C GLU A 50 5.65 -5.87 3.19
N ALA A 51 5.35 -4.64 2.82
CA ALA A 51 6.32 -3.56 2.89
C ALA A 51 6.32 -2.99 4.31
N THR A 52 7.49 -2.76 4.88
CA THR A 52 7.63 -2.35 6.27
C THR A 52 8.40 -1.05 6.39
N ALA A 53 8.07 -0.28 7.43
CA ALA A 53 8.78 0.95 7.77
C ALA A 53 8.68 1.20 9.27
N GLN A 54 9.46 2.15 9.77
CA GLN A 54 9.41 2.59 11.17
C GLN A 54 8.95 4.04 11.21
N THR A 55 8.11 4.39 12.18
CA THR A 55 7.61 5.77 12.30
C THR A 55 8.69 6.75 12.75
N GLY A 56 9.67 6.28 13.54
CA GLY A 56 10.76 7.12 14.01
C GLY A 56 10.30 8.29 14.88
N TYR A 57 9.25 8.11 15.68
CA TYR A 57 8.65 9.16 16.51
C TYR A 57 8.08 10.33 15.72
N ALA A 58 7.81 10.13 14.42
CA ALA A 58 7.28 11.19 13.55
C ALA A 58 5.78 11.05 13.36
N ALA A 59 5.08 12.18 13.28
CA ALA A 59 3.64 12.21 13.00
C ALA A 59 3.32 11.91 11.54
N ILE A 60 4.29 12.08 10.66
CA ILE A 60 4.14 11.84 9.22
C ILE A 60 5.29 10.95 8.77
N LYS A 61 4.96 9.90 8.03
CA LYS A 61 5.97 9.00 7.49
C LYS A 61 5.66 8.67 6.03
N THR A 62 6.67 8.83 5.18
CA THR A 62 6.63 8.40 3.78
C THR A 62 7.53 7.18 3.63
N PHE A 63 7.02 6.14 3.00
CA PHE A 63 7.81 4.93 2.75
C PHE A 63 7.56 4.41 1.35
N THR A 64 8.52 3.63 0.84
CA THR A 64 8.52 3.14 -0.53
C THR A 64 7.83 1.79 -0.63
N ILE A 65 6.99 1.65 -1.66
CA ILE A 65 6.46 0.35 -2.11
C ILE A 65 7.32 -0.08 -3.29
N PRO A 66 8.08 -1.18 -3.16
CA PRO A 66 9.04 -1.55 -4.19
C PRO A 66 8.39 -2.13 -5.43
N SER A 67 9.06 -1.96 -6.57
CA SER A 67 8.60 -2.51 -7.85
C SER A 67 8.47 -4.03 -7.83
N SER A 68 9.31 -4.71 -7.05
CA SER A 68 9.23 -6.16 -6.89
C SER A 68 7.90 -6.63 -6.30
N LEU A 69 7.27 -5.79 -5.47
CA LEU A 69 5.96 -6.09 -4.89
C LEU A 69 4.83 -5.77 -5.87
N THR A 70 4.86 -4.59 -6.50
CA THR A 70 3.81 -4.21 -7.47
C THR A 70 3.82 -5.08 -8.72
N ASP A 71 4.98 -5.65 -9.06
CA ASP A 71 5.10 -6.56 -10.19
C ASP A 71 4.30 -7.86 -10.00
N LEU A 72 3.98 -8.20 -8.77
CA LEU A 72 3.17 -9.39 -8.45
C LEU A 72 1.67 -9.16 -8.69
N LEU A 73 1.25 -7.92 -8.91
CA LEU A 73 -0.14 -7.56 -9.14
C LEU A 73 -0.46 -7.75 -10.63
N LYS A 74 -0.84 -8.97 -10.98
CA LYS A 74 -1.07 -9.36 -12.39
C LYS A 74 -2.30 -8.67 -12.96
N VAL A 75 -2.20 -8.27 -14.23
CA VAL A 75 -3.31 -7.70 -14.99
C VAL A 75 -3.59 -8.60 -16.18
N ASN A 76 -4.85 -8.99 -16.36
CA ASN A 76 -5.26 -9.81 -17.50
C ASN A 76 -5.12 -9.03 -18.79
N LYS A 77 -4.70 -9.72 -19.86
CA LYS A 77 -4.41 -9.08 -21.16
C LYS A 77 -5.61 -8.35 -21.76
N ASP A 78 -6.80 -8.87 -21.50
CA ASP A 78 -8.04 -8.32 -22.08
C ASP A 78 -8.68 -7.25 -21.21
N ASP A 79 -8.13 -7.01 -20.01
CA ASP A 79 -8.65 -6.02 -19.08
C ASP A 79 -7.91 -4.70 -19.20
N GLU A 80 -8.65 -3.61 -19.08
CA GLU A 80 -8.05 -2.29 -19.00
C GLU A 80 -7.23 -2.15 -17.72
N TYR A 81 -7.76 -2.68 -16.60
CA TYR A 81 -7.10 -2.71 -15.30
C TYR A 81 -7.67 -3.83 -14.45
N THR A 82 -6.96 -4.20 -13.40
CA THR A 82 -7.43 -5.18 -12.41
C THR A 82 -7.48 -4.52 -11.04
N ILE A 83 -8.49 -4.86 -10.25
CA ILE A 83 -8.69 -4.29 -8.91
C ILE A 83 -8.11 -5.23 -7.85
N TYR A 84 -7.30 -4.65 -6.99
CA TYR A 84 -6.76 -5.27 -5.79
C TYR A 84 -7.13 -4.42 -4.58
N TYR A 85 -6.69 -4.84 -3.40
CA TYR A 85 -6.92 -4.12 -2.16
C TYR A 85 -5.61 -3.95 -1.42
N TYR A 86 -5.57 -2.99 -0.48
CA TYR A 86 -4.43 -2.84 0.39
C TYR A 86 -4.88 -2.48 1.80
N GLY A 87 -3.99 -2.71 2.76
CA GLY A 87 -4.19 -2.30 4.13
C GLY A 87 -2.89 -1.86 4.76
N ILE A 88 -2.99 -1.00 5.75
CA ILE A 88 -1.86 -0.49 6.51
C ILE A 88 -2.13 -0.72 7.99
N LYS A 89 -1.13 -1.24 8.70
CA LYS A 89 -1.22 -1.51 10.12
C LYS A 89 -0.04 -0.92 10.86
N LEU A 90 -0.32 -0.34 12.01
CA LEU A 90 0.66 0.19 12.94
C LEU A 90 0.79 -0.78 14.09
N CYS A 91 2.01 -1.16 14.45
CA CYS A 91 2.24 -2.15 15.51
C CYS A 91 3.36 -1.71 16.45
N ASP A 92 3.22 -2.09 17.72
CA ASP A 92 4.30 -2.07 18.70
C ASP A 92 4.41 -3.47 19.32
N SER A 93 5.43 -4.22 18.93
CA SER A 93 5.60 -5.60 19.36
C SER A 93 5.88 -5.72 20.85
N ALA A 94 6.46 -4.69 21.47
CA ALA A 94 6.79 -4.73 22.91
C ALA A 94 5.53 -4.71 23.78
N THR A 95 4.46 -4.06 23.34
CA THR A 95 3.21 -3.95 24.10
C THR A 95 2.06 -4.75 23.49
N GLY A 96 2.24 -5.30 22.28
CA GLY A 96 1.18 -5.97 21.56
C GLY A 96 0.16 -5.02 20.94
N PHE A 97 0.46 -3.73 20.89
CA PHE A 97 -0.43 -2.73 20.29
C PHE A 97 -0.52 -2.92 18.79
N GLU A 98 -1.74 -2.92 18.26
CA GLU A 98 -2.01 -2.97 16.83
C GLU A 98 -3.16 -2.01 16.50
N ASP A 99 -2.99 -1.26 15.42
CA ASP A 99 -3.99 -0.28 14.98
C ASP A 99 -4.03 -0.24 13.46
N THR A 100 -5.25 -0.31 12.90
CA THR A 100 -5.44 -0.19 11.46
C THR A 100 -5.40 1.29 11.08
N VAL A 101 -4.55 1.63 10.12
CA VAL A 101 -4.42 3.00 9.63
C VAL A 101 -5.31 3.18 8.41
N CYS A 102 -6.24 4.14 8.50
CA CYS A 102 -7.09 4.52 7.38
C CYS A 102 -6.58 5.84 6.81
N ILE A 103 -6.31 5.88 5.51
CA ILE A 103 -5.88 7.12 4.85
C ILE A 103 -7.03 8.13 4.85
N ASN A 104 -8.25 7.63 4.71
CA ASN A 104 -9.45 8.44 4.78
C ASN A 104 -10.13 8.20 6.14
N ASP A 105 -10.15 9.23 6.98
CA ASP A 105 -10.72 9.15 8.32
C ASP A 105 -12.19 8.75 8.30
N GLY A 106 -12.54 7.83 9.18
CA GLY A 106 -13.92 7.41 9.40
C GLY A 106 -14.39 6.24 8.58
N ASP A 107 -13.61 5.76 7.62
CA ASP A 107 -14.02 4.69 6.73
C ASP A 107 -13.44 3.32 7.14
N ILE A 108 -13.65 2.93 8.40
CA ILE A 108 -13.13 1.68 8.92
C ILE A 108 -13.67 0.47 8.15
N GLY A 109 -14.92 0.56 7.68
CA GLY A 109 -15.58 -0.52 6.97
C GLY A 109 -15.31 -0.57 5.47
N ASP A 110 -14.75 0.49 4.91
CA ASP A 110 -14.53 0.58 3.48
C ASP A 110 -13.19 -0.02 3.08
N LEU A 111 -13.20 -0.69 1.93
CA LEU A 111 -11.97 -1.24 1.35
C LEU A 111 -11.24 -0.15 0.59
N ASN A 112 -9.93 -0.14 0.72
CA ASN A 112 -9.07 0.70 -0.10
C ASN A 112 -8.70 -0.06 -1.35
N TYR A 113 -9.13 0.45 -2.52
CA TYR A 113 -8.93 -0.20 -3.79
C TYR A 113 -7.57 0.16 -4.39
N VAL A 114 -7.03 -0.78 -5.16
CA VAL A 114 -5.82 -0.57 -5.96
C VAL A 114 -6.18 -0.90 -7.40
N TYR A 115 -6.14 0.12 -8.25
CA TYR A 115 -6.39 -0.04 -9.69
C TYR A 115 -5.06 -0.24 -10.38
N VAL A 116 -4.82 -1.45 -10.87
CA VAL A 116 -3.54 -1.84 -11.47
C VAL A 116 -3.69 -1.90 -12.98
N TYR A 117 -2.95 -1.05 -13.68
CA TYR A 117 -2.92 -1.01 -15.13
C TYR A 117 -1.75 -1.84 -15.65
N PRO A 118 -1.87 -2.39 -16.87
CA PRO A 118 -0.81 -3.22 -17.43
C PRO A 118 0.45 -2.40 -17.74
N LYS A 119 1.59 -3.07 -17.74
CA LYS A 119 2.87 -2.46 -18.10
C LYS A 119 2.79 -1.82 -19.47
N LYS A 120 3.28 -0.59 -19.59
CA LYS A 120 3.37 0.12 -20.88
C LYS A 120 4.64 -0.28 -21.63
N VAL A 121 5.67 -0.67 -20.91
CA VAL A 121 6.94 -1.12 -21.49
C VAL A 121 7.23 -2.50 -20.94
N GLU A 122 7.15 -3.49 -21.82
CA GLU A 122 7.43 -4.88 -21.47
C GLU A 122 8.89 -5.21 -21.71
N GLY A 123 9.37 -6.22 -21.00
CA GLY A 123 10.70 -6.77 -21.27
C GLY A 123 11.87 -5.96 -20.77
N ILE A 124 11.64 -4.97 -19.90
CA ILE A 124 12.75 -4.29 -19.24
C ILE A 124 13.35 -5.26 -18.22
N THR A 125 14.63 -5.53 -18.40
CA THR A 125 15.42 -6.29 -17.42
C THR A 125 16.45 -5.36 -16.80
N THR A 126 16.47 -5.32 -15.51
CA THR A 126 17.43 -4.53 -14.77
C THR A 126 18.46 -5.42 -14.11
#